data_f54d7c28abde32b07b63da32e31066f2
#
_entry.id   f54d7c28abde32b07b63da32e31066f2
#
_cell.length_a   1.000
_cell.length_b   1.000
_cell.length_c   1.000
_cell.angle_alpha   90.00
_cell.angle_beta   90.00
_cell.angle_gamma   90.00
#
_symmetry.space_group_name_H-M   'P 1'
#
loop_
_entity.id
_entity.type
_entity.pdbx_description
1 polymer ?
#
loop_
_entity_poly.entity_id
_entity_poly.type
_entity_poly.pdbx_seq_one_letter_code
_entity_poly.pdbx_strand_id
1 'polypeptide(L)'
;DLAAFWASMGEFNMTTMICTPDVMAKILAMDEMKYCIGDYMAGGTVQTPYGVTLVKCPQLTGGIAVGIDQSSAVEMVLGGDVIVDYDKLLTNQSNEIVCSVLAGFSVLTSGAVKTLKTTK
;
A
#
# COMPACT_ATOMS: atom_id res chain seq x y z
N ASP A 1 8.30 -18.20 7.92
CA ASP A 1 7.05 -17.56 8.33
C ASP A 1 6.42 -16.68 7.25
N LEU A 2 7.20 -15.99 6.39
CA LEU A 2 6.65 -15.28 5.23
C LEU A 2 6.01 -16.24 4.22
N ALA A 3 6.60 -17.40 4.00
CA ALA A 3 6.04 -18.42 3.11
C ALA A 3 4.70 -18.94 3.64
N ALA A 4 4.59 -19.15 4.94
CA ALA A 4 3.35 -19.55 5.58
C ALA A 4 2.27 -18.46 5.49
N PHE A 5 2.66 -17.20 5.65
CA PHE A 5 1.77 -16.06 5.47
C PHE A 5 1.26 -15.96 4.03
N TRP A 6 2.14 -16.10 3.07
CA TRP A 6 1.79 -16.15 1.66
C TRP A 6 0.81 -17.29 1.35
N ALA A 7 1.07 -18.48 1.89
CA ALA A 7 0.19 -19.65 1.72
C ALA A 7 -1.18 -19.48 2.39
N SER A 8 -1.29 -18.63 3.42
CA SER A 8 -2.56 -18.38 4.11
C SER A 8 -3.61 -17.66 3.27
N MET A 9 -3.20 -17.05 2.16
CA MET A 9 -4.12 -16.43 1.21
C MET A 9 -5.05 -17.44 0.50
N GLY A 10 -4.67 -18.72 0.47
CA GLY A 10 -5.50 -19.77 -0.13
C GLY A 10 -5.72 -19.58 -1.63
N GLU A 11 -6.97 -19.33 -2.00
CA GLU A 11 -7.37 -19.13 -3.41
C GLU A 11 -6.90 -17.81 -4.01
N PHE A 12 -6.56 -16.85 -3.18
CA PHE A 12 -6.13 -15.52 -3.62
C PHE A 12 -4.61 -15.46 -3.74
N ASN A 13 -4.14 -14.75 -4.74
CA ASN A 13 -2.71 -14.50 -4.93
C ASN A 13 -2.32 -13.19 -4.23
N MET A 14 -1.42 -13.28 -3.26
CA MET A 14 -0.86 -12.09 -2.64
C MET A 14 0.01 -11.35 -3.68
N THR A 15 -0.47 -10.23 -4.17
CA THR A 15 0.25 -9.40 -5.14
C THR A 15 0.99 -8.26 -4.47
N THR A 16 0.50 -7.77 -3.33
CA THR A 16 1.07 -6.64 -2.62
C THR A 16 1.06 -6.90 -1.12
N MET A 17 2.14 -6.53 -0.46
CA MET A 17 2.26 -6.55 1.00
C MET A 17 2.63 -5.15 1.49
N ILE A 18 1.75 -4.58 2.30
CA ILE A 18 1.97 -3.27 2.93
C ILE A 18 2.54 -3.51 4.32
N CYS A 19 3.71 -2.96 4.59
CA CYS A 19 4.44 -3.19 5.83
C CYS A 19 4.72 -1.89 6.57
N THR A 20 4.78 -1.97 7.90
CA THR A 20 5.39 -0.89 8.69
C THR A 20 6.90 -0.81 8.40
N PRO A 21 7.55 0.35 8.61
CA PRO A 21 8.98 0.49 8.36
C PRO A 21 9.84 -0.52 9.11
N ASP A 22 9.47 -0.85 10.36
CA ASP A 22 10.19 -1.82 11.19
C ASP A 22 10.12 -3.24 10.63
N VAL A 23 8.93 -3.66 10.19
CA VAL A 23 8.71 -4.97 9.57
C VAL A 23 9.44 -5.05 8.25
N MET A 24 9.41 -3.98 7.47
CA MET A 24 10.11 -3.93 6.19
C MET A 24 11.62 -4.04 6.37
N ALA A 25 12.18 -3.37 7.37
CA ALA A 25 13.61 -3.48 7.68
C ALA A 25 14.00 -4.92 8.07
N LYS A 26 13.17 -5.61 8.83
CA LYS A 26 13.39 -7.01 9.19
C LYS A 26 13.33 -7.94 7.96
N ILE A 27 12.39 -7.70 7.06
CA ILE A 27 12.25 -8.47 5.83
C ILE A 27 13.47 -8.26 4.93
N LEU A 28 13.89 -7.02 4.74
CA LEU A 28 15.05 -6.68 3.91
C LEU A 28 16.38 -7.19 4.48
N ALA A 29 16.45 -7.43 5.80
CA ALA A 29 17.63 -8.01 6.45
C ALA A 29 17.78 -9.53 6.22
N MET A 30 16.76 -10.19 5.65
CA MET A 30 16.84 -11.62 5.34
C MET A 30 17.75 -11.87 4.16
N ASP A 31 18.48 -12.99 4.20
CA ASP A 31 19.46 -13.32 3.16
C ASP A 31 18.84 -13.45 1.77
N GLU A 32 17.62 -13.97 1.69
CA GLU A 32 16.88 -14.12 0.43
C GLU A 32 16.52 -12.79 -0.21
N MET A 33 16.48 -11.71 0.57
CA MET A 33 16.08 -10.38 0.12
C MET A 33 17.26 -9.48 -0.28
N LYS A 34 18.49 -9.92 -0.09
CA LYS A 34 19.68 -9.11 -0.41
C LYS A 34 19.75 -8.69 -1.87
N TYR A 35 19.26 -9.52 -2.76
CA TYR A 35 19.25 -9.24 -4.20
C TYR A 35 18.20 -8.24 -4.63
N CYS A 36 17.21 -7.96 -3.77
CA CYS A 36 16.09 -7.06 -4.06
C CYS A 36 16.28 -5.62 -3.55
N ILE A 37 17.36 -5.37 -2.80
CA ILE A 37 17.63 -4.07 -2.18
C ILE A 37 17.82 -2.96 -3.22
N GLY A 38 18.39 -3.29 -4.37
CA GLY A 38 18.60 -2.34 -5.46
C GLY A 38 17.31 -1.67 -5.94
N ASP A 39 16.25 -2.45 -6.05
CA ASP A 39 14.94 -1.95 -6.49
C ASP A 39 14.31 -0.99 -5.46
N TYR A 40 14.51 -1.29 -4.18
CA TYR A 40 14.01 -0.42 -3.11
C TYR A 40 14.64 0.97 -3.15
N MET A 41 15.93 1.05 -3.40
CA MET A 41 16.64 2.33 -3.49
C MET A 41 16.18 3.17 -4.68
N ALA A 42 15.72 2.55 -5.74
CA ALA A 42 15.28 3.26 -6.94
C ALA A 42 13.82 3.71 -6.89
N GLY A 43 12.93 2.91 -6.32
CA GLY A 43 11.49 3.14 -6.42
C GLY A 43 10.70 3.17 -5.10
N GLY A 44 11.33 2.87 -3.96
CA GLY A 44 10.64 2.78 -2.66
C GLY A 44 9.75 1.56 -2.50
N THR A 45 9.70 0.69 -3.49
CA THR A 45 9.01 -0.59 -3.47
C THR A 45 9.98 -1.70 -3.81
N VAL A 46 9.75 -2.90 -3.27
CA VAL A 46 10.60 -4.06 -3.48
C VAL A 46 9.76 -5.22 -3.96
N GLN A 47 10.22 -5.88 -5.02
CA GLN A 47 9.66 -7.16 -5.42
C GLN A 47 10.40 -8.30 -4.72
N THR A 48 9.64 -9.19 -4.08
CA THR A 48 10.20 -10.38 -3.46
C THR A 48 10.36 -11.52 -4.48
N PRO A 49 11.19 -12.53 -4.18
CA PRO A 49 11.26 -13.74 -5.01
C PRO A 49 9.93 -14.48 -5.18
N TYR A 50 8.98 -14.24 -4.29
CA TYR A 50 7.63 -14.82 -4.37
C TYR A 50 6.67 -14.06 -5.31
N GLY A 51 7.14 -13.01 -5.98
CA GLY A 51 6.31 -12.18 -6.84
C GLY A 51 5.43 -11.17 -6.11
N VAL A 52 5.71 -10.92 -4.84
CA VAL A 52 4.96 -9.96 -4.00
C VAL A 52 5.69 -8.63 -4.00
N THR A 53 4.97 -7.53 -4.23
CA THR A 53 5.51 -6.19 -4.11
C THR A 53 5.38 -5.70 -2.66
N LEU A 54 6.50 -5.34 -2.04
CA LEU A 54 6.53 -4.75 -0.71
C LEU A 54 6.38 -3.24 -0.81
N VAL A 55 5.47 -2.69 -0.02
CA VAL A 55 5.22 -1.24 0.07
C VAL A 55 5.37 -0.79 1.52
N LYS A 56 6.17 0.24 1.72
CA LYS A 56 6.35 0.84 3.04
C LYS A 56 5.20 1.81 3.35
N CYS A 57 4.55 1.60 4.50
CA CYS A 57 3.51 2.50 4.98
C CYS A 57 3.83 2.96 6.41
N PRO A 58 4.33 4.18 6.60
CA PRO A 58 4.67 4.68 7.94
C PRO A 58 3.45 5.00 8.80
N GLN A 59 2.27 5.05 8.22
CA GLN A 59 1.02 5.33 8.94
C GLN A 59 0.50 4.12 9.71
N LEU A 60 0.94 2.91 9.34
CA LEU A 60 0.62 1.71 10.09
C LEU A 60 1.47 1.63 11.36
N THR A 61 0.87 1.23 12.46
CA THR A 61 1.53 1.09 13.76
C THR A 61 1.46 -0.35 14.25
N GLY A 62 2.37 -0.72 15.15
CA GLY A 62 2.30 -2.00 15.85
C GLY A 62 2.97 -3.19 15.16
N GLY A 63 3.91 -2.96 14.26
CA GLY A 63 4.65 -4.06 13.62
C GLY A 63 3.76 -4.97 12.78
N ILE A 64 2.91 -4.39 11.96
CA ILE A 64 1.90 -5.09 11.15
C ILE A 64 2.34 -5.15 9.69
N ALA A 65 2.11 -6.28 9.05
CA ALA A 65 2.15 -6.44 7.61
C ALA A 65 0.77 -6.86 7.11
N VAL A 66 0.31 -6.24 6.05
CA VAL A 66 -0.99 -6.55 5.41
C VAL A 66 -0.72 -7.09 4.02
N GLY A 67 -1.11 -8.33 3.77
CA GLY A 67 -1.07 -8.93 2.44
C GLY A 67 -2.42 -8.79 1.76
N ILE A 68 -2.41 -8.33 0.53
CA ILE A 68 -3.62 -8.14 -0.27
C ILE A 68 -3.47 -8.73 -1.68
N ASP A 69 -4.58 -9.20 -2.21
CA ASP A 69 -4.74 -9.46 -3.64
C ASP A 69 -5.34 -8.20 -4.26
N GLN A 70 -4.52 -7.46 -4.98
CA GLN A 70 -4.89 -6.16 -5.53
C GLN A 70 -6.10 -6.21 -6.46
N SER A 71 -6.31 -7.34 -7.12
CA SER A 71 -7.43 -7.50 -8.06
C SER A 71 -8.78 -7.75 -7.39
N SER A 72 -8.78 -8.29 -6.17
CA SER A 72 -10.00 -8.79 -5.51
C SER A 72 -10.27 -8.22 -4.12
N ALA A 73 -9.30 -7.53 -3.52
CA ALA A 73 -9.39 -7.11 -2.13
C ALA A 73 -10.19 -5.83 -1.93
N VAL A 74 -9.89 -4.80 -2.70
CA VAL A 74 -10.41 -3.45 -2.48
C VAL A 74 -10.85 -2.79 -3.78
N GLU A 75 -11.83 -1.92 -3.67
CA GLU A 75 -12.31 -1.09 -4.75
C GLU A 75 -12.26 0.38 -4.33
N MET A 76 -11.80 1.21 -5.23
CA MET A 76 -11.90 2.66 -5.10
C MET A 76 -12.97 3.17 -6.07
N VAL A 77 -13.98 3.83 -5.54
CA VAL A 77 -15.05 4.43 -6.33
C VAL A 77 -14.88 5.94 -6.33
N LEU A 78 -14.81 6.53 -7.51
CA LEU A 78 -14.78 7.97 -7.68
C LEU A 78 -16.20 8.48 -7.93
N GLY A 79 -16.63 9.47 -7.16
CA GLY A 79 -17.95 10.10 -7.30
C GLY A 79 -18.06 11.07 -8.47
N GLY A 80 -17.05 11.14 -9.33
CA GLY A 80 -16.96 12.02 -10.49
C GLY A 80 -15.51 12.37 -10.80
N ASP A 81 -15.32 13.19 -11.81
CA ASP A 81 -13.99 13.70 -12.14
C ASP A 81 -13.52 14.73 -11.10
N VAL A 82 -12.21 15.00 -11.11
CA VAL A 82 -11.63 16.07 -10.29
C VAL A 82 -12.23 17.41 -10.70
N ILE A 83 -12.83 18.09 -9.72
CA ILE A 83 -13.39 19.43 -9.92
C ILE A 83 -12.31 20.44 -9.55
N VAL A 84 -12.03 21.36 -10.48
CA VAL A 84 -11.11 22.46 -10.26
C VAL A 84 -11.91 23.75 -10.26
N ASP A 85 -11.97 24.40 -9.11
CA ASP A 85 -12.61 25.71 -8.95
C ASP A 85 -11.54 26.81 -8.89
N TYR A 86 -11.83 27.91 -9.54
CA TYR A 86 -10.93 29.04 -9.64
C TYR A 86 -11.66 30.33 -9.22
N ASP A 87 -11.08 31.04 -8.28
CA ASP A 87 -11.60 32.34 -7.83
C ASP A 87 -10.48 33.37 -7.75
N LYS A 88 -10.86 34.59 -8.09
CA LYS A 88 -9.97 35.74 -8.02
C LYS A 88 -10.37 36.65 -6.86
N LEU A 89 -9.54 36.70 -5.84
CA LEU A 89 -9.73 37.57 -4.69
C LEU A 89 -9.19 38.98 -5.00
N LEU A 90 -10.10 39.90 -5.30
CA LEU A 90 -9.76 41.28 -5.67
C LEU A 90 -9.16 42.07 -4.51
N THR A 91 -9.58 41.78 -3.28
CA THR A 91 -9.09 42.45 -2.08
C THR A 91 -7.60 42.20 -1.82
N ASN A 92 -7.10 41.01 -2.13
CA ASN A 92 -5.72 40.61 -1.91
C ASN A 92 -4.92 40.49 -3.21
N GLN A 93 -5.54 40.75 -4.35
CA GLN A 93 -4.95 40.57 -5.69
C GLN A 93 -4.34 39.15 -5.86
N SER A 94 -4.97 38.14 -5.27
CA SER A 94 -4.54 36.76 -5.33
C SER A 94 -5.57 35.91 -6.06
N ASN A 95 -5.11 34.80 -6.61
CA ASN A 95 -5.94 33.78 -7.23
C ASN A 95 -6.02 32.57 -6.31
N GLU A 96 -7.22 32.07 -6.11
CA GLU A 96 -7.47 30.86 -5.35
C GLU A 96 -7.86 29.74 -6.29
N ILE A 97 -7.19 28.59 -6.20
CA ILE A 97 -7.48 27.40 -6.97
C ILE A 97 -7.80 26.27 -5.99
N VAL A 98 -8.97 25.68 -6.13
CA VAL A 98 -9.41 24.56 -5.31
C VAL A 98 -9.64 23.35 -6.20
N CYS A 99 -8.97 22.25 -5.88
CA CYS A 99 -9.20 20.97 -6.52
C CYS A 99 -9.93 20.06 -5.54
N SER A 100 -11.02 19.47 -5.96
CA SER A 100 -11.78 18.54 -5.14
C SER A 100 -12.11 17.28 -5.91
N VAL A 101 -12.12 16.16 -5.21
CA VAL A 101 -12.55 14.87 -5.73
C VAL A 101 -13.27 14.12 -4.63
N LEU A 102 -14.33 13.43 -4.98
CA LEU A 102 -15.04 12.54 -4.08
C LEU A 102 -14.64 11.11 -4.38
N ALA A 103 -14.04 10.44 -3.41
CA ALA A 103 -13.62 9.06 -3.53
C ALA A 103 -14.11 8.25 -2.33
N GLY A 104 -14.50 7.02 -2.58
CA GLY A 104 -14.84 6.05 -1.56
C GLY A 104 -14.05 4.77 -1.74
N PHE A 105 -13.77 4.08 -0.63
CA PHE A 105 -13.06 2.82 -0.63
C PHE A 105 -13.95 1.73 -0.01
N SER A 106 -13.96 0.57 -0.61
CA SER A 106 -14.67 -0.58 -0.06
C SER A 106 -13.84 -1.85 -0.18
N VAL A 107 -14.05 -2.78 0.76
CA VAL A 107 -13.45 -4.10 0.71
C VAL A 107 -14.42 -5.02 -0.04
N LEU A 108 -13.99 -5.53 -1.19
CA LEU A 108 -14.80 -6.43 -2.02
C LEU A 108 -14.88 -7.83 -1.40
N THR A 109 -13.72 -8.39 -1.06
CA THR A 109 -13.62 -9.75 -0.55
C THR A 109 -12.73 -9.78 0.68
N SER A 110 -13.28 -10.11 1.83
CA SER A 110 -12.52 -10.14 3.09
C SER A 110 -11.43 -11.22 3.10
N GLY A 111 -11.63 -12.32 2.38
CA GLY A 111 -10.63 -13.38 2.26
C GLY A 111 -9.38 -13.00 1.47
N ALA A 112 -9.45 -11.95 0.65
CA ALA A 112 -8.32 -11.46 -0.13
C ALA A 112 -7.38 -10.52 0.66
N VAL A 113 -7.70 -10.25 1.93
CA VAL A 113 -6.89 -9.41 2.81
C VAL A 113 -6.50 -10.23 4.04
N LYS A 114 -5.22 -10.32 4.32
CA LYS A 114 -4.67 -11.00 5.50
C LYS A 114 -3.69 -10.08 6.22
N THR A 115 -3.66 -10.20 7.54
CA THR A 115 -2.76 -9.42 8.37
C THR A 115 -1.79 -10.33 9.13
N LEU A 116 -0.54 -9.94 9.17
CA LEU A 116 0.50 -10.57 9.97
C LEU A 116 0.95 -9.58 11.03
N LYS A 117 0.87 -9.98 12.28
CA LYS A 117 1.45 -9.21 13.39
C LYS A 117 2.78 -9.85 13.79
N THR A 118 3.83 -9.04 13.82
CA THR A 118 5.11 -9.50 14.36
C THR A 118 5.07 -9.33 15.87
N THR A 119 5.23 -10.44 16.59
CA THR A 119 5.53 -10.40 18.03
C THR A 119 7.00 -10.07 18.21
N LYS A 120 7.29 -9.22 19.19
CA LYS A 120 8.66 -8.88 19.57
C LYS A 120 9.40 -10.10 20.10
#